data_671ee9a8c1fa0c104cd1cfc003903b96
#
_entry.id   671ee9a8c1fa0c104cd1cfc003903b96
#
_cell.length_a   1.000
_cell.length_b   1.000
_cell.length_c   1.000
_cell.angle_alpha   90.00
_cell.angle_beta   90.00
_cell.angle_gamma   90.00
#
_symmetry.space_group_name_H-M   'P 1'
#
loop_
_entity.id
_entity.type
_entity.pdbx_description
1 polymer ?
#
loop_
_entity_poly.entity_id
_entity_poly.type
_entity_poly.pdbx_seq_one_letter_code
_entity_poly.pdbx_strand_id
1 'polypeptide(L)'
;MPTQKTVVLVALIGGLIATGCARLPYQTTTLYQGQRAAVVLQQEVEPARYSHPAQLRADEIGAILRGFSIRAQQRLPLRWFAEERPPDRLFHEDELLVIAPLLAEGLQKAGPEERVHFSLFAPGQNRSESRTVTSGWVAVRGPYLYLTVEYLHAEVPIRSLDAYYPNNPSLPPLPGAYLLFFEPGRYWVMERGGARALEFREFLKGAPLVVPRPGQARP
;
A
#
# COMPACT_ATOMS: atom_id res chain seq x y z
N MET A 1 50.87 -2.87 33.77
CA MET A 1 50.73 -3.32 32.36
C MET A 1 49.45 -4.10 32.24
N PRO A 2 48.42 -3.65 31.53
CA PRO A 2 47.21 -4.45 31.33
C PRO A 2 47.57 -5.66 30.47
N THR A 3 47.19 -6.84 30.94
CA THR A 3 47.47 -8.09 30.25
C THR A 3 46.69 -8.13 28.91
N GLN A 4 47.33 -8.71 27.88
CA GLN A 4 46.80 -8.82 26.52
C GLN A 4 45.36 -9.39 26.47
N LYS A 5 44.95 -10.19 27.44
CA LYS A 5 43.62 -10.77 27.62
C LYS A 5 42.54 -9.68 27.96
N THR A 6 42.93 -8.66 28.72
CA THR A 6 42.01 -7.58 29.11
C THR A 6 41.70 -6.67 27.91
N VAL A 7 42.67 -6.42 27.05
CA VAL A 7 42.50 -5.61 25.84
C VAL A 7 41.57 -6.30 24.82
N VAL A 8 41.72 -7.64 24.66
CA VAL A 8 40.84 -8.40 23.77
C VAL A 8 39.40 -8.44 24.26
N LEU A 9 39.19 -8.55 25.57
CA LEU A 9 37.84 -8.56 26.14
C LEU A 9 37.12 -7.21 25.96
N VAL A 10 37.84 -6.10 26.15
CA VAL A 10 37.27 -4.75 25.93
C VAL A 10 36.96 -4.48 24.46
N ALA A 11 37.78 -4.99 23.53
CA ALA A 11 37.52 -4.89 22.10
C ALA A 11 36.30 -5.72 21.66
N LEU A 12 36.04 -6.88 22.25
CA LEU A 12 34.89 -7.74 21.99
C LEU A 12 33.59 -7.12 22.51
N ILE A 13 33.60 -6.45 23.67
CA ILE A 13 32.41 -5.79 24.25
C ILE A 13 32.10 -4.51 23.47
N GLY A 14 33.12 -3.76 22.99
CA GLY A 14 32.94 -2.59 22.15
C GLY A 14 32.31 -2.88 20.79
N GLY A 15 32.55 -4.07 20.23
CA GLY A 15 31.98 -4.50 18.95
C GLY A 15 30.48 -4.87 19.00
N LEU A 16 29.94 -5.25 20.17
CA LEU A 16 28.55 -5.67 20.34
C LEU A 16 27.57 -4.49 20.50
N ILE A 17 28.07 -3.28 20.75
CA ILE A 17 27.20 -2.08 20.91
C ILE A 17 26.92 -1.38 19.58
N ALA A 18 27.57 -1.78 18.50
CA ALA A 18 27.39 -1.24 17.15
C ALA A 18 26.24 -1.89 16.33
N THR A 19 25.33 -2.65 16.96
CA THR A 19 24.07 -3.03 16.32
C THR A 19 23.19 -1.79 16.28
N GLY A 20 23.47 -0.98 15.26
CA GLY A 20 22.78 0.27 15.01
C GLY A 20 21.27 0.05 14.92
N CYS A 21 20.53 0.99 15.46
CA CYS A 21 19.09 1.11 15.23
C CYS A 21 18.83 0.91 13.74
N ALA A 22 18.11 -0.14 13.38
CA ALA A 22 17.67 -0.36 12.01
C ALA A 22 16.85 0.86 11.61
N ARG A 23 17.43 1.71 10.75
CA ARG A 23 16.76 2.92 10.28
C ARG A 23 15.54 2.45 9.48
N LEU A 24 14.36 2.98 9.82
CA LEU A 24 13.18 2.72 9.01
C LEU A 24 13.47 3.14 7.56
N PRO A 25 13.12 2.29 6.59
CA PRO A 25 13.43 2.54 5.18
C PRO A 25 12.69 3.75 4.60
N TYR A 26 11.76 4.35 5.36
CA TYR A 26 10.93 5.47 4.92
C TYR A 26 10.85 6.55 5.99
N GLN A 27 10.89 7.81 5.53
CA GLN A 27 10.38 8.92 6.33
C GLN A 27 8.90 9.09 6.00
N THR A 28 8.05 9.21 7.02
CA THR A 28 6.60 9.27 6.84
C THR A 28 6.03 10.57 7.38
N THR A 29 5.13 11.19 6.60
CA THR A 29 4.30 12.31 7.02
C THR A 29 2.84 11.89 6.98
N THR A 30 2.16 11.93 8.13
CA THR A 30 0.75 11.56 8.20
C THR A 30 -0.11 12.66 7.58
N LEU A 31 -0.92 12.31 6.56
CA LEU A 31 -1.92 13.19 5.97
C LEU A 31 -3.29 13.00 6.60
N TYR A 32 -3.67 11.78 6.81
CA TYR A 32 -4.97 11.41 7.36
C TYR A 32 -4.85 10.19 8.25
N GLN A 33 -5.59 10.21 9.35
CA GLN A 33 -5.72 9.07 10.25
C GLN A 33 -7.12 9.02 10.84
N GLY A 34 -7.84 7.96 10.53
CA GLY A 34 -9.19 7.70 11.02
C GLY A 34 -9.41 6.24 11.33
N GLN A 35 -10.62 5.91 11.77
CA GLN A 35 -10.97 4.53 12.14
C GLN A 35 -11.00 3.58 10.93
N ARG A 36 -11.36 4.07 9.74
CA ARG A 36 -11.50 3.28 8.52
C ARG A 36 -10.31 3.36 7.58
N ALA A 37 -9.47 4.39 7.70
CA ALA A 37 -8.33 4.57 6.83
C ALA A 37 -7.21 5.36 7.51
N ALA A 38 -5.98 5.15 7.01
CA ALA A 38 -4.85 6.02 7.24
C ALA A 38 -4.14 6.27 5.92
N VAL A 39 -3.68 7.50 5.70
CA VAL A 39 -2.89 7.88 4.52
C VAL A 39 -1.67 8.66 4.96
N VAL A 40 -0.51 8.23 4.49
CA VAL A 40 0.77 8.85 4.81
C VAL A 40 1.59 9.09 3.54
N LEU A 41 2.37 10.15 3.53
CA LEU A 41 3.42 10.35 2.54
C LEU A 41 4.67 9.60 3.01
N GLN A 42 5.24 8.78 2.14
CA GLN A 42 6.46 8.03 2.42
C GLN A 42 7.55 8.49 1.47
N GLN A 43 8.61 9.03 2.04
CA GLN A 43 9.83 9.34 1.32
C GLN A 43 10.77 8.14 1.40
N GLU A 44 11.20 7.62 0.27
CA GLU A 44 12.17 6.53 0.22
C GLU A 44 13.58 7.02 0.56
N VAL A 45 14.37 6.15 1.19
CA VAL A 45 15.78 6.46 1.50
C VAL A 45 16.60 6.52 0.20
N GLU A 46 16.27 5.68 -0.77
CA GLU A 46 16.79 5.79 -2.13
C GLU A 46 15.89 6.71 -2.94
N PRO A 47 16.42 7.79 -3.53
CA PRO A 47 15.59 8.80 -4.17
C PRO A 47 14.85 8.21 -5.37
N ALA A 48 13.54 8.07 -5.23
CA ALA A 48 12.63 7.84 -6.35
C ALA A 48 12.23 9.21 -6.94
N ARG A 49 12.08 9.28 -8.26
CA ARG A 49 11.59 10.49 -8.93
C ARG A 49 10.20 10.24 -9.48
N TYR A 50 9.21 10.70 -8.73
CA TYR A 50 7.82 10.68 -9.11
C TYR A 50 7.42 11.99 -9.81
N SER A 51 6.30 11.95 -10.52
CA SER A 51 5.70 13.13 -11.15
C SER A 51 4.64 13.74 -10.21
N HIS A 52 5.00 13.93 -8.96
CA HIS A 52 4.19 14.59 -7.95
C HIS A 52 4.57 16.07 -7.82
N PRO A 53 3.64 16.96 -7.45
CA PRO A 53 2.22 16.71 -7.19
C PRO A 53 1.43 16.33 -8.45
N ALA A 54 0.51 15.35 -8.33
CA ALA A 54 -0.33 14.91 -9.42
C ALA A 54 -1.80 15.31 -9.18
N GLN A 55 -2.39 16.01 -10.14
CA GLN A 55 -3.77 16.50 -10.06
C GLN A 55 -4.71 15.44 -10.62
N LEU A 56 -5.26 14.62 -9.71
CA LEU A 56 -6.30 13.65 -10.01
C LEU A 56 -7.47 13.87 -9.06
N ARG A 57 -8.69 13.84 -9.61
CA ARG A 57 -9.91 13.99 -8.82
C ARG A 57 -10.28 12.66 -8.15
N ALA A 58 -11.09 12.74 -7.09
CA ALA A 58 -11.54 11.54 -6.36
C ALA A 58 -12.35 10.57 -7.25
N ASP A 59 -13.16 11.08 -8.18
CA ASP A 59 -13.90 10.26 -9.14
C ASP A 59 -12.99 9.57 -10.16
N GLU A 60 -11.90 10.21 -10.58
CA GLU A 60 -10.89 9.65 -11.46
C GLU A 60 -10.10 8.54 -10.74
N ILE A 61 -9.65 8.78 -9.49
CA ILE A 61 -9.02 7.75 -8.65
C ILE A 61 -9.99 6.59 -8.43
N GLY A 62 -11.25 6.86 -8.10
CA GLY A 62 -12.27 5.82 -7.94
C GLY A 62 -12.47 4.97 -9.19
N ALA A 63 -12.50 5.60 -10.38
CA ALA A 63 -12.59 4.89 -11.66
C ALA A 63 -11.35 4.00 -11.91
N ILE A 64 -10.15 4.52 -11.62
CA ILE A 64 -8.90 3.78 -11.72
C ILE A 64 -8.92 2.57 -10.78
N LEU A 65 -9.23 2.76 -9.51
CA LEU A 65 -9.19 1.70 -8.52
C LEU A 65 -10.21 0.58 -8.78
N ARG A 66 -11.39 0.90 -9.36
CA ARG A 66 -12.37 -0.11 -9.79
C ARG A 66 -11.86 -1.05 -10.87
N GLY A 67 -10.94 -0.60 -11.71
CA GLY A 67 -10.35 -1.43 -12.75
C GLY A 67 -9.38 -2.48 -12.23
N PHE A 68 -8.93 -2.37 -10.97
CA PHE A 68 -7.98 -3.32 -10.41
C PHE A 68 -8.66 -4.55 -9.82
N SER A 69 -8.13 -5.70 -10.18
CA SER A 69 -8.39 -6.98 -9.55
C SER A 69 -7.09 -7.64 -9.11
N ILE A 70 -7.19 -8.58 -8.18
CA ILE A 70 -6.05 -9.15 -7.49
C ILE A 70 -6.22 -10.65 -7.29
N ARG A 71 -5.11 -11.37 -7.33
CA ARG A 71 -5.04 -12.78 -6.99
C ARG A 71 -3.80 -13.04 -6.16
N ALA A 72 -3.95 -13.79 -5.06
CA ALA A 72 -2.82 -14.26 -4.28
C ALA A 72 -2.01 -15.27 -5.12
N GLN A 73 -0.70 -15.09 -5.17
CA GLN A 73 0.18 -16.03 -5.85
C GLN A 73 0.30 -17.31 -5.02
N GLN A 74 -0.15 -18.43 -5.57
CA GLN A 74 0.01 -19.72 -4.91
C GLN A 74 1.48 -20.14 -4.93
N ARG A 75 1.98 -20.65 -3.78
CA ARG A 75 3.33 -21.21 -3.67
C ARG A 75 3.38 -22.63 -4.26
N LEU A 76 4.48 -22.97 -4.91
CA LEU A 76 4.77 -24.37 -5.28
C LEU A 76 4.78 -25.27 -4.03
N PRO A 77 4.27 -26.54 -4.07
CA PRO A 77 3.85 -27.32 -5.26
C PRO A 77 2.37 -27.21 -5.60
N LEU A 78 1.52 -26.53 -4.81
CA LEU A 78 0.07 -26.46 -5.00
C LEU A 78 -0.35 -25.89 -6.36
N ARG A 79 0.49 -25.05 -6.96
CA ARG A 79 0.24 -24.44 -8.27
C ARG A 79 0.03 -25.45 -9.40
N TRP A 80 0.55 -26.65 -9.28
CA TRP A 80 0.45 -27.68 -10.33
C TRP A 80 -0.84 -28.48 -10.27
N PHE A 81 -1.54 -28.45 -9.14
CA PHE A 81 -2.72 -29.29 -8.89
C PHE A 81 -3.99 -28.49 -8.60
N ALA A 82 -3.89 -27.20 -8.40
CA ALA A 82 -5.04 -26.38 -8.11
C ALA A 82 -5.43 -25.53 -9.33
N GLU A 83 -6.73 -25.53 -9.66
CA GLU A 83 -7.27 -24.57 -10.62
C GLU A 83 -6.98 -23.13 -10.14
N GLU A 84 -6.50 -22.29 -11.05
CA GLU A 84 -6.28 -20.89 -10.75
C GLU A 84 -7.64 -20.21 -10.52
N ARG A 85 -7.86 -19.71 -9.32
CA ARG A 85 -9.05 -18.91 -9.02
C ARG A 85 -9.07 -17.65 -9.90
N PRO A 86 -10.25 -17.22 -10.36
CA PRO A 86 -10.36 -15.94 -11.04
C PRO A 86 -9.88 -14.82 -10.11
N PRO A 87 -9.36 -13.71 -10.66
CA PRO A 87 -9.00 -12.55 -9.85
C PRO A 87 -10.24 -11.97 -9.18
N ASP A 88 -10.12 -11.60 -7.92
CA ASP A 88 -11.14 -10.89 -7.16
C ASP A 88 -10.96 -9.37 -7.29
N ARG A 89 -12.00 -8.59 -7.08
CA ARG A 89 -11.88 -7.12 -7.02
C ARG A 89 -10.93 -6.73 -5.89
N LEU A 90 -10.05 -5.79 -6.18
CA LEU A 90 -9.08 -5.32 -5.17
C LEU A 90 -9.77 -4.53 -4.05
N PHE A 91 -10.73 -3.68 -4.42
CA PHE A 91 -11.47 -2.83 -3.48
C PHE A 91 -12.97 -3.03 -3.62
N HIS A 92 -13.67 -3.00 -2.49
CA HIS A 92 -15.13 -2.91 -2.43
C HIS A 92 -15.60 -1.46 -2.62
N GLU A 93 -16.86 -1.27 -3.04
CA GLU A 93 -17.38 0.08 -3.32
C GLU A 93 -17.37 0.99 -2.09
N ASP A 94 -17.62 0.44 -0.90
CA ASP A 94 -17.56 1.21 0.35
C ASP A 94 -16.13 1.58 0.76
N GLU A 95 -15.13 0.80 0.38
CA GLU A 95 -13.71 1.11 0.54
C GLU A 95 -13.28 2.21 -0.43
N LEU A 96 -13.76 2.15 -1.68
CA LEU A 96 -13.50 3.18 -2.69
C LEU A 96 -14.03 4.55 -2.29
N LEU A 97 -15.21 4.61 -1.69
CA LEU A 97 -15.79 5.86 -1.18
C LEU A 97 -14.92 6.52 -0.11
N VAL A 98 -14.17 5.73 0.65
CA VAL A 98 -13.26 6.24 1.69
C VAL A 98 -11.90 6.59 1.11
N ILE A 99 -11.31 5.68 0.30
CA ILE A 99 -9.90 5.82 -0.05
C ILE A 99 -9.66 6.74 -1.26
N ALA A 100 -10.58 6.80 -2.23
CA ALA A 100 -10.35 7.58 -3.44
C ALA A 100 -10.14 9.07 -3.18
N PRO A 101 -10.94 9.77 -2.34
CA PRO A 101 -10.69 11.17 -2.02
C PRO A 101 -9.38 11.37 -1.25
N LEU A 102 -9.02 10.45 -0.35
CA LEU A 102 -7.78 10.54 0.43
C LEU A 102 -6.53 10.35 -0.44
N LEU A 103 -6.58 9.42 -1.40
CA LEU A 103 -5.48 9.23 -2.36
C LEU A 103 -5.37 10.41 -3.34
N ALA A 104 -6.47 10.98 -3.78
CA ALA A 104 -6.46 12.19 -4.61
C ALA A 104 -5.76 13.34 -3.88
N GLU A 105 -6.13 13.59 -2.63
CA GLU A 105 -5.49 14.59 -1.77
C GLU A 105 -4.00 14.25 -1.53
N GLY A 106 -3.69 12.99 -1.26
CA GLY A 106 -2.32 12.52 -1.06
C GLY A 106 -1.44 12.77 -2.27
N LEU A 107 -1.88 12.38 -3.47
CA LEU A 107 -1.15 12.60 -4.72
C LEU A 107 -0.96 14.08 -5.06
N GLN A 108 -1.90 14.93 -4.65
CA GLN A 108 -1.80 16.37 -4.82
C GLN A 108 -0.79 17.02 -3.86
N LYS A 109 -0.64 16.46 -2.65
CA LYS A 109 0.27 16.99 -1.61
C LYS A 109 1.67 16.37 -1.65
N ALA A 110 1.80 15.18 -2.22
CA ALA A 110 3.07 14.47 -2.29
C ALA A 110 4.12 15.26 -3.07
N GLY A 111 5.34 15.23 -2.59
CA GLY A 111 6.52 15.74 -3.30
C GLY A 111 7.08 14.72 -4.31
N PRO A 112 8.06 15.13 -5.13
CA PRO A 112 8.63 14.28 -6.19
C PRO A 112 9.41 13.07 -5.68
N GLU A 113 9.74 13.00 -4.41
CA GLU A 113 10.44 11.87 -3.76
C GLU A 113 9.52 11.05 -2.85
N GLU A 114 8.23 11.41 -2.81
CA GLU A 114 7.24 10.80 -1.92
C GLU A 114 6.24 9.96 -2.70
N ARG A 115 5.87 8.82 -2.14
CA ARG A 115 4.73 8.01 -2.57
C ARG A 115 3.61 8.09 -1.54
N VAL A 116 2.39 7.84 -1.96
CA VAL A 116 1.22 7.87 -1.08
C VAL A 116 0.95 6.45 -0.60
N HIS A 117 1.24 6.18 0.67
CA HIS A 117 0.89 4.91 1.30
C HIS A 117 -0.49 5.02 1.95
N PHE A 118 -1.27 3.95 1.81
CA PHE A 118 -2.61 3.86 2.39
C PHE A 118 -2.78 2.59 3.22
N SER A 119 -3.65 2.67 4.21
CA SER A 119 -4.17 1.53 4.94
C SER A 119 -5.67 1.70 5.12
N LEU A 120 -6.44 0.67 4.75
CA LEU A 120 -7.86 0.57 4.99
C LEU A 120 -8.10 -0.42 6.12
N PHE A 121 -9.03 -0.08 7.00
CA PHE A 121 -9.39 -0.90 8.15
C PHE A 121 -10.86 -1.26 8.09
N ALA A 122 -11.16 -2.55 8.29
CA ALA A 122 -12.52 -3.04 8.46
C ALA A 122 -12.58 -3.97 9.68
N PRO A 123 -13.76 -4.19 10.27
CA PRO A 123 -13.91 -5.16 11.34
C PRO A 123 -13.46 -6.56 10.90
N GLY A 124 -12.69 -7.25 11.74
CA GLY A 124 -12.29 -8.64 11.53
C GLY A 124 -13.42 -9.63 11.87
N GLN A 125 -13.09 -10.92 11.84
CA GLN A 125 -14.06 -11.98 12.17
C GLN A 125 -14.56 -11.83 13.61
N ASN A 126 -13.68 -11.54 14.56
CA ASN A 126 -14.06 -11.12 15.91
C ASN A 126 -13.89 -9.60 16.04
N ARG A 127 -15.01 -8.86 15.93
CA ARG A 127 -15.02 -7.39 15.88
C ARG A 127 -14.37 -6.71 17.08
N SER A 128 -14.34 -7.38 18.25
CA SER A 128 -13.73 -6.84 19.47
C SER A 128 -12.24 -7.12 19.58
N GLU A 129 -11.73 -8.12 18.87
CA GLU A 129 -10.37 -8.62 19.02
C GLU A 129 -9.52 -8.51 17.76
N SER A 130 -10.18 -8.41 16.59
CA SER A 130 -9.47 -8.32 15.32
C SER A 130 -10.07 -7.30 14.36
N ARG A 131 -9.23 -6.82 13.45
CA ARG A 131 -9.60 -6.01 12.30
C ARG A 131 -8.90 -6.56 11.06
N THR A 132 -9.45 -6.29 9.89
CA THR A 132 -8.78 -6.55 8.62
C THR A 132 -8.08 -5.30 8.12
N VAL A 133 -6.93 -5.50 7.48
CA VAL A 133 -6.11 -4.44 6.90
C VAL A 133 -5.89 -4.72 5.41
N THR A 134 -6.22 -3.74 4.58
CA THR A 134 -5.79 -3.67 3.18
C THR A 134 -4.86 -2.48 3.06
N SER A 135 -3.61 -2.71 2.66
CA SER A 135 -2.63 -1.63 2.55
C SER A 135 -1.76 -1.75 1.32
N GLY A 136 -1.15 -0.64 0.97
CA GLY A 136 -0.27 -0.53 -0.17
C GLY A 136 0.13 0.92 -0.44
N TRP A 137 0.69 1.16 -1.60
CA TRP A 137 1.06 2.51 -1.98
C TRP A 137 0.74 2.81 -3.45
N VAL A 138 0.53 4.09 -3.72
CA VAL A 138 0.29 4.64 -5.06
C VAL A 138 1.32 5.72 -5.35
N ALA A 139 1.81 5.75 -6.59
CA ALA A 139 2.66 6.82 -7.08
C ALA A 139 2.42 7.06 -8.57
N VAL A 140 2.75 8.27 -9.05
CA VAL A 140 2.64 8.66 -10.46
C VAL A 140 4.01 8.98 -11.01
N ARG A 141 4.34 8.43 -12.19
CA ARG A 141 5.55 8.78 -12.95
C ARG A 141 5.20 8.95 -14.43
N GLY A 142 5.31 10.17 -14.93
CA GLY A 142 4.89 10.50 -16.28
C GLY A 142 3.43 10.19 -16.55
N PRO A 143 3.08 9.39 -17.56
CA PRO A 143 1.71 8.99 -17.86
C PRO A 143 1.23 7.77 -17.03
N TYR A 144 2.08 7.22 -16.18
CA TYR A 144 1.88 5.95 -15.51
C TYR A 144 1.52 6.12 -14.03
N LEU A 145 0.56 5.34 -13.58
CA LEU A 145 0.22 5.17 -12.18
C LEU A 145 0.66 3.77 -11.72
N TYR A 146 1.39 3.74 -10.62
CA TYR A 146 1.87 2.54 -9.97
C TYR A 146 1.01 2.27 -8.74
N LEU A 147 0.58 1.04 -8.59
CA LEU A 147 -0.12 0.53 -7.42
C LEU A 147 0.58 -0.73 -6.93
N THR A 148 0.93 -0.76 -5.67
CA THR A 148 1.43 -1.96 -4.99
C THR A 148 0.53 -2.27 -3.81
N VAL A 149 0.18 -3.53 -3.65
CA VAL A 149 -0.57 -4.03 -2.50
C VAL A 149 0.37 -4.81 -1.61
N GLU A 150 0.42 -4.44 -0.35
CA GLU A 150 1.24 -5.07 0.69
C GLU A 150 0.42 -6.08 1.48
N TYR A 151 -0.80 -5.68 1.88
CA TYR A 151 -1.75 -6.52 2.58
C TYR A 151 -3.11 -6.42 1.91
N LEU A 152 -3.79 -7.55 1.79
CA LEU A 152 -5.16 -7.64 1.27
C LEU A 152 -6.02 -8.36 2.31
N HIS A 153 -6.94 -7.60 2.94
CA HIS A 153 -7.88 -8.10 3.96
C HIS A 153 -7.18 -8.98 5.02
N ALA A 154 -5.93 -8.63 5.35
CA ALA A 154 -5.15 -9.37 6.33
C ALA A 154 -5.75 -9.17 7.72
N GLU A 155 -6.10 -10.27 8.40
CA GLU A 155 -6.63 -10.19 9.75
C GLU A 155 -5.50 -9.92 10.74
N VAL A 156 -5.66 -8.88 11.54
CA VAL A 156 -4.69 -8.47 12.56
C VAL A 156 -5.40 -8.28 13.91
N PRO A 157 -4.77 -8.71 15.02
CA PRO A 157 -5.35 -8.51 16.34
C PRO A 157 -5.36 -7.03 16.70
N ILE A 158 -6.43 -6.59 17.39
CA ILE A 158 -6.49 -5.27 18.00
C ILE A 158 -5.72 -5.36 19.32
N ARG A 159 -4.58 -4.67 19.40
CA ARG A 159 -3.76 -4.60 20.61
C ARG A 159 -4.02 -3.30 21.34
N SER A 160 -3.91 -3.33 22.67
CA SER A 160 -4.03 -2.11 23.51
C SER A 160 -3.02 -1.03 23.13
N LEU A 161 -1.85 -1.40 22.61
CA LEU A 161 -0.82 -0.47 22.12
C LEU A 161 -1.16 0.22 20.80
N ASP A 162 -2.09 -0.33 20.01
CA ASP A 162 -2.51 0.29 18.74
C ASP A 162 -3.20 1.65 18.97
N ALA A 163 -3.74 1.88 20.16
CA ALA A 163 -4.28 3.18 20.56
C ALA A 163 -3.18 4.26 20.71
N TYR A 164 -1.96 3.85 21.07
CA TYR A 164 -0.81 4.75 21.23
C TYR A 164 0.02 4.87 19.95
N TYR A 165 0.00 3.85 19.10
CA TYR A 165 0.74 3.81 17.83
C TYR A 165 -0.17 3.44 16.66
N PRO A 166 -1.23 4.20 16.42
CA PRO A 166 -2.23 3.87 15.40
C PRO A 166 -1.66 3.84 13.96
N ASN A 167 -0.55 4.54 13.74
CA ASN A 167 0.15 4.58 12.44
C ASN A 167 1.07 3.38 12.20
N ASN A 168 1.28 2.54 13.20
CA ASN A 168 2.24 1.45 13.14
C ASN A 168 1.66 0.17 13.77
N PRO A 169 0.54 -0.36 13.22
CA PRO A 169 -0.02 -1.60 13.72
C PRO A 169 1.02 -2.71 13.57
N SER A 170 1.07 -3.64 14.52
CA SER A 170 1.89 -4.84 14.41
C SER A 170 1.32 -5.72 13.30
N LEU A 171 1.74 -5.50 12.08
CA LEU A 171 1.35 -6.29 10.93
C LEU A 171 2.08 -7.64 10.94
N PRO A 172 1.44 -8.72 10.48
CA PRO A 172 2.12 -9.99 10.26
C PRO A 172 3.21 -9.82 9.17
N PRO A 173 4.15 -10.76 9.03
CA PRO A 173 5.06 -10.78 7.89
C PRO A 173 4.28 -10.68 6.57
N LEU A 174 4.83 -9.96 5.59
CA LEU A 174 4.19 -9.78 4.28
C LEU A 174 3.72 -11.13 3.71
N PRO A 175 2.45 -11.27 3.34
CA PRO A 175 1.85 -12.57 3.03
C PRO A 175 2.33 -13.20 1.72
N GLY A 176 3.23 -12.59 1.00
CA GLY A 176 3.74 -13.05 -0.28
C GLY A 176 3.29 -12.16 -1.43
N ALA A 177 3.71 -12.53 -2.63
CA ALA A 177 3.43 -11.73 -3.81
C ALA A 177 1.96 -11.83 -4.23
N TYR A 178 1.35 -10.71 -4.53
CA TYR A 178 0.07 -10.62 -5.19
C TYR A 178 0.26 -10.38 -6.70
N LEU A 179 -0.65 -10.92 -7.50
CA LEU A 179 -0.74 -10.62 -8.93
C LEU A 179 -1.87 -9.62 -9.14
N LEU A 180 -1.51 -8.43 -9.59
CA LEU A 180 -2.46 -7.39 -9.95
C LEU A 180 -2.83 -7.51 -11.44
N PHE A 181 -4.11 -7.29 -11.71
CA PHE A 181 -4.68 -7.21 -13.05
C PHE A 181 -5.44 -5.89 -13.15
N PHE A 182 -5.59 -5.40 -14.37
CA PHE A 182 -6.39 -4.21 -14.64
C PHE A 182 -7.29 -4.43 -15.85
N GLU A 183 -8.53 -4.01 -15.76
CA GLU A 183 -9.49 -4.03 -16.86
C GLU A 183 -9.95 -2.63 -17.24
N PRO A 184 -9.85 -2.27 -18.54
CA PRO A 184 -9.38 -3.06 -19.68
C PRO A 184 -7.86 -3.23 -19.71
N GLY A 185 -7.39 -4.46 -19.94
CA GLY A 185 -5.98 -4.85 -19.88
C GLY A 185 -5.04 -4.09 -20.84
N ARG A 186 -5.57 -3.44 -21.87
CA ARG A 186 -4.78 -2.64 -22.83
C ARG A 186 -4.03 -1.47 -22.19
N TYR A 187 -4.48 -0.98 -21.05
CA TYR A 187 -3.85 0.12 -20.31
C TYR A 187 -2.85 -0.36 -19.24
N TRP A 188 -2.81 -1.69 -19.00
CA TRP A 188 -1.93 -2.30 -18.00
C TRP A 188 -0.64 -2.74 -18.67
N VAL A 189 0.34 -1.85 -18.71
CA VAL A 189 1.57 -2.00 -19.47
C VAL A 189 2.73 -2.48 -18.61
N MET A 190 3.70 -3.14 -19.25
CA MET A 190 4.95 -3.52 -18.61
C MET A 190 6.02 -2.53 -19.06
N GLU A 191 6.65 -1.86 -18.10
CA GLU A 191 7.77 -0.98 -18.35
C GLU A 191 9.07 -1.76 -18.63
N ARG A 192 10.06 -1.09 -19.20
CA ARG A 192 11.38 -1.68 -19.53
C ARG A 192 12.10 -2.29 -18.33
N GLY A 193 11.78 -1.86 -17.10
CA GLY A 193 12.31 -2.41 -15.83
C GLY A 193 11.55 -3.61 -15.29
N GLY A 194 10.54 -4.14 -16.01
CA GLY A 194 9.71 -5.26 -15.57
C GLY A 194 8.59 -4.89 -14.59
N ALA A 195 8.49 -3.64 -14.16
CA ALA A 195 7.38 -3.15 -13.36
C ALA A 195 6.12 -2.98 -14.23
N ARG A 196 4.97 -3.36 -13.68
CA ARG A 196 3.68 -3.09 -14.31
C ARG A 196 3.12 -1.77 -13.82
N ALA A 197 2.55 -1.01 -14.74
CA ALA A 197 1.97 0.29 -14.48
C ALA A 197 0.71 0.52 -15.29
N LEU A 198 -0.18 1.35 -14.78
CA LEU A 198 -1.39 1.77 -15.49
C LEU A 198 -1.12 3.03 -16.29
N GLU A 199 -1.37 3.00 -17.59
CA GLU A 199 -1.40 4.19 -18.44
C GLU A 199 -2.71 4.98 -18.16
N PHE A 200 -2.74 5.64 -17.00
CA PHE A 200 -3.96 6.20 -16.45
C PHE A 200 -4.55 7.35 -17.27
N ARG A 201 -3.69 8.15 -17.94
CA ARG A 201 -4.18 9.28 -18.75
C ARG A 201 -4.99 8.81 -19.94
N GLU A 202 -4.54 7.76 -20.63
CA GLU A 202 -5.26 7.18 -21.76
C GLU A 202 -6.52 6.43 -21.27
N PHE A 203 -6.44 5.76 -20.14
CA PHE A 203 -7.60 5.13 -19.53
C PHE A 203 -8.70 6.16 -19.22
N LEU A 204 -8.38 7.27 -18.57
CA LEU A 204 -9.35 8.31 -18.18
C LEU A 204 -10.00 9.02 -19.38
N LYS A 205 -9.33 9.13 -20.53
CA LYS A 205 -9.94 9.66 -21.76
C LYS A 205 -11.10 8.79 -22.27
N GLY A 206 -11.03 7.48 -22.05
CA GLY A 206 -12.01 6.51 -22.51
C GLY A 206 -12.97 6.01 -21.42
N ALA A 207 -12.74 6.33 -20.16
CA ALA A 207 -13.55 5.86 -19.06
C ALA A 207 -14.84 6.70 -18.93
N PRO A 208 -16.02 6.05 -18.86
CA PRO A 208 -17.22 6.77 -18.44
C PRO A 208 -17.05 7.14 -16.96
N LEU A 209 -16.88 8.42 -16.68
CA LEU A 209 -16.85 8.92 -15.30
C LEU A 209 -18.26 8.75 -14.73
N VAL A 210 -18.45 7.72 -13.93
CA VAL A 210 -19.68 7.51 -13.17
C VAL A 210 -19.67 8.51 -12.01
N VAL A 211 -20.32 9.64 -12.21
CA VAL A 211 -20.61 10.57 -11.12
C VAL A 211 -21.64 9.88 -10.22
N PRO A 212 -21.30 9.58 -8.94
CA PRO A 212 -22.28 9.06 -8.00
C PRO A 212 -23.39 10.10 -7.88
N ARG A 213 -24.62 9.77 -8.28
CA ARG A 213 -25.77 10.66 -8.01
C ARG A 213 -26.03 10.60 -6.51
N PRO A 214 -25.96 11.73 -5.79
CA PRO A 214 -26.36 11.75 -4.39
C PRO A 214 -27.87 11.47 -4.34
N GLY A 215 -28.29 10.40 -3.68
CA GLY A 215 -29.69 10.17 -3.35
C GLY A 215 -30.36 8.90 -3.86
N GLN A 216 -29.67 7.88 -4.34
CA GLN A 216 -30.29 6.56 -4.52
C GLN A 216 -29.89 5.61 -3.38
N ALA A 217 -30.45 5.81 -2.19
CA ALA A 217 -30.65 4.74 -1.25
C ALA A 217 -31.66 3.76 -1.88
N ARG A 218 -31.25 2.53 -2.15
CA ARG A 218 -32.16 1.46 -2.54
C ARG A 218 -32.99 1.04 -1.32
N PRO A 219 -34.28 0.71 -1.53
CA PRO A 219 -35.19 0.23 -0.50
C PRO A 219 -34.74 -1.09 0.12
#